data_8885cb6167339eaf9c79accc9c87cabb
#
_entry.id   8885cb6167339eaf9c79accc9c87cabb
#
_cell.length_a   1.000
_cell.length_b   1.000
_cell.length_c   1.000
_cell.angle_alpha   90.00
_cell.angle_beta   90.00
_cell.angle_gamma   90.00
#
_symmetry.space_group_name_H-M   'P 1'
#
loop_
_entity.id
_entity.type
_entity.pdbx_description
1 polymer ?
#
loop_
_entity_poly.entity_id
_entity_poly.type
_entity_poly.pdbx_seq_one_letter_code
_entity_poly.pdbx_strand_id
1 'polypeptide(L)'
;MNASAGIAMKVMAALSSTLMLACVKQLDGAIPVGEVIFFRSLLALVPLLIWLRIQGSMLDGIRTRNIRGHVVRGLAGTGGLYFSYLSLLYISLTDATAINYAAPLFTVLLAALLLREKVRHHRWVAVFMGFTGILVMFSGHLSLTQQGSFSLSASAGILLALMAAFCTACALVQIRFLNGKEKPGAIAFWFAITTALTSLVTLPAGWKVPQGNQLALLVGCGLLGGITQILMTLSLRYAEASLLAPFDYTTLIWSVAVGYLLLGSLPDSATVVGAILVVTGGLYAVLYERYRFRKTQMANVSS
;
A
#
# COMPACT_ATOMS: atom_id res chain seq x y z
N MET A 1 11.86 -24.14 -3.27
CA MET A 1 11.51 -22.71 -3.29
C MET A 1 12.68 -21.94 -2.65
N ASN A 2 13.17 -20.90 -3.31
CA ASN A 2 14.29 -20.11 -2.77
C ASN A 2 13.73 -18.96 -1.92
N ALA A 3 13.53 -19.21 -0.61
CA ALA A 3 12.93 -18.26 0.32
C ALA A 3 13.71 -16.93 0.40
N SER A 4 15.04 -16.97 0.29
CA SER A 4 15.89 -15.77 0.33
C SER A 4 15.64 -14.86 -0.89
N ALA A 5 15.43 -15.44 -2.08
CA ALA A 5 15.06 -14.68 -3.26
C ALA A 5 13.68 -14.01 -3.10
N GLY A 6 12.70 -14.72 -2.52
CA GLY A 6 11.38 -14.15 -2.21
C GLY A 6 11.45 -12.96 -1.25
N ILE A 7 12.26 -13.09 -0.19
CA ILE A 7 12.51 -12.01 0.78
C ILE A 7 13.19 -10.81 0.11
N ALA A 8 14.25 -11.04 -0.67
CA ALA A 8 14.95 -9.97 -1.37
C ALA A 8 14.01 -9.20 -2.32
N MET A 9 13.18 -9.91 -3.11
CA MET A 9 12.19 -9.29 -3.99
C MET A 9 11.15 -8.47 -3.19
N LYS A 10 10.73 -8.95 -2.02
CA LYS A 10 9.78 -8.24 -1.16
C LYS A 10 10.37 -6.94 -0.62
N VAL A 11 11.62 -6.97 -0.14
CA VAL A 11 12.36 -5.78 0.34
C VAL A 11 12.59 -4.78 -0.79
N MET A 12 12.96 -5.26 -1.99
CA MET A 12 13.12 -4.40 -3.16
C MET A 12 11.78 -3.81 -3.63
N ALA A 13 10.67 -4.54 -3.52
CA ALA A 13 9.33 -4.01 -3.78
C ALA A 13 8.98 -2.88 -2.82
N ALA A 14 9.32 -3.03 -1.53
CA ALA A 14 9.14 -1.99 -0.51
C ALA A 14 9.95 -0.73 -0.84
N LEU A 15 11.21 -0.88 -1.21
CA LEU A 15 12.06 0.25 -1.64
C LEU A 15 11.49 0.93 -2.89
N SER A 16 11.13 0.17 -3.92
CA SER A 16 10.55 0.70 -5.16
C SER A 16 9.25 1.47 -4.89
N SER A 17 8.38 0.97 -4.03
CA SER A 17 7.14 1.66 -3.65
C SER A 17 7.40 2.95 -2.87
N THR A 18 8.41 2.96 -1.99
CA THR A 18 8.79 4.17 -1.24
C THR A 18 9.37 5.25 -2.16
N LEU A 19 10.26 4.87 -3.08
CA LEU A 19 10.78 5.80 -4.10
C LEU A 19 9.67 6.35 -4.99
N MET A 20 8.69 5.52 -5.38
CA MET A 20 7.51 5.97 -6.10
C MET A 20 6.74 7.05 -5.31
N LEU A 21 6.49 6.83 -4.02
CA LEU A 21 5.81 7.80 -3.16
C LEU A 21 6.64 9.06 -2.94
N ALA A 22 7.98 8.96 -2.92
CA ALA A 22 8.86 10.13 -2.85
C ALA A 22 8.76 10.98 -4.12
N CYS A 23 8.66 10.37 -5.32
CA CYS A 23 8.40 11.09 -6.55
C CYS A 23 7.08 11.88 -6.48
N VAL A 24 6.02 11.26 -5.93
CA VAL A 24 4.72 11.93 -5.71
C VAL A 24 4.87 13.10 -4.75
N LYS A 25 5.58 12.90 -3.62
CA LYS A 25 5.81 13.96 -2.63
C LYS A 25 6.59 15.13 -3.21
N GLN A 26 7.60 14.87 -4.06
CA GLN A 26 8.40 15.91 -4.70
C GLN A 26 7.61 16.74 -5.74
N LEU A 27 6.50 16.21 -6.29
CA LEU A 27 5.60 16.99 -7.13
C LEU A 27 4.87 18.09 -6.35
N ASP A 28 4.75 17.95 -5.03
CA ASP A 28 4.25 18.94 -4.06
C ASP A 28 2.99 19.70 -4.53
N GLY A 29 2.05 18.97 -5.12
CA GLY A 29 0.81 19.56 -5.63
C GLY A 29 0.95 20.38 -6.94
N ALA A 30 2.13 20.46 -7.53
CA ALA A 30 2.32 21.14 -8.81
C ALA A 30 1.49 20.52 -9.94
N ILE A 31 1.29 19.19 -9.86
CA ILE A 31 0.44 18.39 -10.75
C ILE A 31 -0.76 17.88 -9.97
N PRO A 32 -2.00 17.98 -10.49
CA PRO A 32 -3.19 17.44 -9.84
C PRO A 32 -3.08 15.94 -9.56
N VAL A 33 -3.53 15.51 -8.37
CA VAL A 33 -3.39 14.11 -7.93
C VAL A 33 -3.99 13.10 -8.91
N GLY A 34 -5.14 13.42 -9.52
CA GLY A 34 -5.75 12.54 -10.52
C GLY A 34 -4.87 12.35 -11.76
N GLU A 35 -4.17 13.38 -12.19
CA GLU A 35 -3.21 13.33 -13.29
C GLU A 35 -1.99 12.46 -12.92
N VAL A 36 -1.45 12.64 -11.72
CA VAL A 36 -0.35 11.79 -11.20
C VAL A 36 -0.76 10.31 -11.21
N ILE A 37 -1.99 10.00 -10.76
CA ILE A 37 -2.52 8.63 -10.74
C ILE A 37 -2.68 8.07 -12.16
N PHE A 38 -3.12 8.89 -13.10
CA PHE A 38 -3.25 8.51 -14.51
C PHE A 38 -1.89 8.10 -15.08
N PHE A 39 -0.90 9.00 -15.03
CA PHE A 39 0.43 8.73 -15.56
C PHE A 39 1.10 7.55 -14.86
N ARG A 40 1.00 7.48 -13.54
CA ARG A 40 1.50 6.35 -12.75
C ARG A 40 0.89 5.02 -13.23
N SER A 41 -0.40 4.98 -13.47
CA SER A 41 -1.09 3.75 -13.84
C SER A 41 -0.83 3.36 -15.29
N LEU A 42 -0.83 4.32 -16.20
CA LEU A 42 -0.54 4.10 -17.61
C LEU A 42 0.91 3.63 -17.82
N LEU A 43 1.87 4.31 -17.20
CA LEU A 43 3.29 3.97 -17.33
C LEU A 43 3.67 2.69 -16.57
N ALA A 44 2.94 2.31 -15.53
CA ALA A 44 3.12 1.02 -14.86
C ALA A 44 2.78 -0.18 -15.78
N LEU A 45 1.96 0.02 -16.81
CA LEU A 45 1.69 -1.02 -17.82
C LEU A 45 2.94 -1.37 -18.62
N VAL A 46 3.88 -0.45 -18.82
CA VAL A 46 5.08 -0.70 -19.62
C VAL A 46 5.91 -1.86 -19.05
N PRO A 47 6.44 -1.78 -17.81
CA PRO A 47 7.18 -2.90 -17.25
C PRO A 47 6.32 -4.14 -17.06
N LEU A 48 5.03 -4.01 -16.77
CA LEU A 48 4.11 -5.14 -16.61
C LEU A 48 3.92 -5.91 -17.91
N LEU A 49 3.68 -5.24 -19.04
CA LEU A 49 3.50 -5.86 -20.33
C LEU A 49 4.81 -6.49 -20.84
N ILE A 50 5.96 -5.83 -20.63
CA ILE A 50 7.28 -6.41 -20.94
C ILE A 50 7.47 -7.70 -20.15
N TRP A 51 7.20 -7.69 -18.85
CA TRP A 51 7.32 -8.87 -17.99
C TRP A 51 6.39 -10.02 -18.43
N LEU A 52 5.13 -9.73 -18.77
CA LEU A 52 4.18 -10.74 -19.27
C LEU A 52 4.63 -11.33 -20.62
N ARG A 53 5.20 -10.49 -21.49
CA ARG A 53 5.72 -10.95 -22.78
C ARG A 53 6.94 -11.87 -22.61
N ILE A 54 7.86 -11.52 -21.72
CA ILE A 54 9.04 -12.36 -21.41
C ILE A 54 8.61 -13.74 -20.86
N GLN A 55 7.50 -13.79 -20.12
CA GLN A 55 6.95 -15.05 -19.61
C GLN A 55 6.20 -15.88 -20.69
N GLY A 56 6.08 -15.39 -21.92
CA GLY A 56 5.37 -16.05 -23.00
C GLY A 56 3.85 -16.14 -22.81
N SER A 57 3.29 -15.36 -21.87
CA SER A 57 1.88 -15.47 -21.44
C SER A 57 1.09 -14.17 -21.55
N MET A 58 1.46 -13.26 -22.47
CA MET A 58 0.87 -11.93 -22.55
C MET A 58 -0.67 -11.96 -22.63
N LEU A 59 -1.24 -12.59 -23.65
CA LEU A 59 -2.70 -12.65 -23.83
C LEU A 59 -3.40 -13.43 -22.72
N ASP A 60 -2.84 -14.55 -22.34
CA ASP A 60 -3.33 -15.39 -21.24
C ASP A 60 -3.18 -14.71 -19.86
N GLY A 61 -2.16 -13.87 -19.70
CA GLY A 61 -1.86 -13.15 -18.47
C GLY A 61 -2.81 -12.00 -18.18
N ILE A 62 -3.44 -11.40 -19.21
CA ILE A 62 -4.39 -10.29 -19.09
C ILE A 62 -5.85 -10.73 -19.20
N ARG A 63 -6.11 -11.97 -19.64
CA ARG A 63 -7.48 -12.49 -19.81
C ARG A 63 -8.17 -12.65 -18.46
N THR A 64 -9.39 -12.15 -18.35
CA THR A 64 -10.24 -12.29 -17.17
C THR A 64 -11.62 -12.84 -17.52
N ARG A 65 -12.24 -13.52 -16.55
CA ARG A 65 -13.64 -13.94 -16.60
C ARG A 65 -14.53 -13.12 -15.66
N ASN A 66 -13.93 -12.28 -14.79
CA ASN A 66 -14.66 -11.52 -13.77
C ASN A 66 -14.33 -10.02 -13.82
N ILE A 67 -14.75 -9.36 -14.91
CA ILE A 67 -14.53 -7.91 -15.10
C ILE A 67 -15.13 -7.10 -13.94
N ARG A 68 -16.32 -7.48 -13.44
CA ARG A 68 -16.96 -6.75 -12.33
C ARG A 68 -16.09 -6.77 -11.06
N GLY A 69 -15.51 -7.91 -10.73
CA GLY A 69 -14.60 -8.04 -9.59
C GLY A 69 -13.35 -7.16 -9.75
N HIS A 70 -12.79 -7.08 -10.97
CA HIS A 70 -11.65 -6.22 -11.26
C HIS A 70 -12.01 -4.73 -11.18
N VAL A 71 -13.19 -4.32 -11.66
CA VAL A 71 -13.67 -2.93 -11.57
C VAL A 71 -13.85 -2.52 -10.09
N VAL A 72 -14.54 -3.33 -9.29
CA VAL A 72 -14.74 -3.04 -7.84
C VAL A 72 -13.38 -2.94 -7.14
N ARG A 73 -12.47 -3.89 -7.39
CA ARG A 73 -11.10 -3.85 -6.84
C ARG A 73 -10.35 -2.60 -7.34
N GLY A 74 -10.50 -2.26 -8.61
CA GLY A 74 -9.88 -1.10 -9.23
C GLY A 74 -10.35 0.20 -8.60
N LEU A 75 -11.67 0.38 -8.44
CA LEU A 75 -12.26 1.58 -7.82
C LEU A 75 -11.79 1.74 -6.35
N ALA A 76 -11.86 0.66 -5.56
CA ALA A 76 -11.37 0.68 -4.19
C ALA A 76 -9.87 1.04 -4.13
N GLY A 77 -9.05 0.42 -4.98
CA GLY A 77 -7.62 0.70 -5.05
C GLY A 77 -7.30 2.10 -5.56
N THR A 78 -8.07 2.63 -6.51
CA THR A 78 -7.93 4.01 -7.00
C THR A 78 -8.26 5.01 -5.88
N GLY A 79 -9.31 4.77 -5.09
CA GLY A 79 -9.62 5.58 -3.91
C GLY A 79 -8.46 5.56 -2.91
N GLY A 80 -7.87 4.38 -2.66
CA GLY A 80 -6.69 4.23 -1.81
C GLY A 80 -5.51 5.06 -2.30
N LEU A 81 -5.20 5.01 -3.59
CA LEU A 81 -4.14 5.83 -4.19
C LEU A 81 -4.44 7.33 -4.11
N TYR A 82 -5.68 7.72 -4.44
CA TYR A 82 -6.09 9.12 -4.45
C TYR A 82 -5.94 9.76 -3.07
N PHE A 83 -6.50 9.14 -2.05
CA PHE A 83 -6.40 9.63 -0.69
C PHE A 83 -4.97 9.56 -0.14
N SER A 84 -4.20 8.51 -0.49
CA SER A 84 -2.80 8.40 -0.11
C SER A 84 -1.95 9.52 -0.71
N TYR A 85 -2.10 9.82 -2.00
CA TYR A 85 -1.34 10.88 -2.65
C TYR A 85 -1.78 12.27 -2.16
N LEU A 86 -3.07 12.47 -1.91
CA LEU A 86 -3.58 13.68 -1.29
C LEU A 86 -3.01 13.89 0.12
N SER A 87 -2.89 12.84 0.92
CA SER A 87 -2.33 12.95 2.27
C SER A 87 -0.89 13.44 2.27
N LEU A 88 -0.10 13.06 1.24
CA LEU A 88 1.29 13.50 1.11
C LEU A 88 1.45 15.00 0.90
N LEU A 89 0.40 15.72 0.52
CA LEU A 89 0.44 17.19 0.47
C LEU A 89 0.46 17.83 1.86
N TYR A 90 -0.01 17.12 2.87
CA TYR A 90 -0.23 17.66 4.22
C TYR A 90 0.69 17.06 5.27
N ILE A 91 1.12 15.80 5.11
CA ILE A 91 1.94 15.07 6.07
C ILE A 91 3.21 14.51 5.42
N SER A 92 4.17 14.09 6.25
CA SER A 92 5.42 13.51 5.76
C SER A 92 5.21 12.15 5.10
N LEU A 93 6.19 11.74 4.28
CA LEU A 93 6.20 10.40 3.68
C LEU A 93 6.18 9.29 4.75
N THR A 94 6.90 9.51 5.85
CA THR A 94 6.99 8.55 6.95
C THR A 94 5.66 8.43 7.68
N ASP A 95 4.99 9.55 7.99
CA ASP A 95 3.67 9.57 8.64
C ASP A 95 2.62 8.88 7.79
N ALA A 96 2.54 9.25 6.49
CA ALA A 96 1.60 8.63 5.56
C ALA A 96 1.83 7.11 5.45
N THR A 97 3.10 6.66 5.40
CA THR A 97 3.46 5.25 5.36
C THR A 97 3.05 4.53 6.65
N ALA A 98 3.35 5.11 7.80
CA ALA A 98 3.03 4.53 9.09
C ALA A 98 1.50 4.40 9.29
N ILE A 99 0.73 5.43 8.94
CA ILE A 99 -0.74 5.40 9.03
C ILE A 99 -1.32 4.36 8.04
N ASN A 100 -0.71 4.17 6.89
CA ASN A 100 -1.19 3.18 5.91
C ASN A 100 -1.11 1.74 6.43
N TYR A 101 -0.29 1.46 7.46
CA TYR A 101 -0.33 0.17 8.17
C TYR A 101 -1.62 -0.06 8.97
N ALA A 102 -2.56 0.89 9.03
CA ALA A 102 -3.94 0.63 9.44
C ALA A 102 -4.70 -0.27 8.44
N ALA A 103 -4.26 -0.37 7.17
CA ALA A 103 -4.98 -1.16 6.17
C ALA A 103 -5.16 -2.64 6.56
N PRO A 104 -4.16 -3.38 7.08
CA PRO A 104 -4.37 -4.72 7.61
C PRO A 104 -5.39 -4.78 8.74
N LEU A 105 -5.44 -3.76 9.61
CA LEU A 105 -6.38 -3.68 10.73
C LEU A 105 -7.82 -3.52 10.21
N PHE A 106 -8.03 -2.59 9.27
CA PHE A 106 -9.30 -2.44 8.57
C PHE A 106 -9.68 -3.70 7.79
N THR A 107 -8.69 -4.41 7.22
CA THR A 107 -8.95 -5.68 6.52
C THR A 107 -9.52 -6.74 7.47
N VAL A 108 -9.01 -6.83 8.70
CA VAL A 108 -9.55 -7.73 9.73
C VAL A 108 -10.98 -7.34 10.11
N LEU A 109 -11.25 -6.04 10.30
CA LEU A 109 -12.59 -5.54 10.61
C LEU A 109 -13.58 -5.83 9.46
N LEU A 110 -13.18 -5.55 8.23
CA LEU A 110 -14.03 -5.81 7.05
C LEU A 110 -14.27 -7.30 6.84
N ALA A 111 -13.27 -8.16 7.09
CA ALA A 111 -13.43 -9.61 7.03
C ALA A 111 -14.43 -10.11 8.09
N ALA A 112 -14.36 -9.57 9.30
CA ALA A 112 -15.32 -9.89 10.35
C ALA A 112 -16.76 -9.47 9.99
N LEU A 113 -16.93 -8.26 9.47
CA LEU A 113 -18.24 -7.67 9.17
C LEU A 113 -18.85 -8.22 7.87
N LEU A 114 -18.08 -8.28 6.78
CA LEU A 114 -18.59 -8.64 5.45
C LEU A 114 -18.59 -10.15 5.23
N LEU A 115 -17.56 -10.85 5.72
CA LEU A 115 -17.41 -12.30 5.56
C LEU A 115 -17.98 -13.08 6.75
N ARG A 116 -18.40 -12.37 7.81
CA ARG A 116 -18.86 -12.95 9.08
C ARG A 116 -17.87 -13.97 9.65
N GLU A 117 -16.57 -13.74 9.40
CA GLU A 117 -15.50 -14.56 9.96
C GLU A 117 -15.38 -14.33 11.47
N LYS A 118 -15.25 -15.42 12.24
CA LYS A 118 -14.97 -15.31 13.68
C LYS A 118 -13.53 -14.82 13.87
N VAL A 119 -13.38 -13.52 14.16
CA VAL A 119 -12.06 -12.94 14.46
C VAL A 119 -11.59 -13.40 15.83
N ARG A 120 -10.39 -14.01 15.86
CA ARG A 120 -9.77 -14.51 17.10
C ARG A 120 -9.21 -13.39 17.95
N HIS A 121 -9.12 -13.59 19.26
CA HIS A 121 -8.68 -12.57 20.22
C HIS A 121 -7.34 -11.90 19.86
N HIS A 122 -6.34 -12.64 19.39
CA HIS A 122 -5.04 -12.07 19.02
C HIS A 122 -5.12 -11.05 17.88
N ARG A 123 -6.07 -11.20 16.94
CA ARG A 123 -6.30 -10.19 15.88
C ARG A 123 -6.93 -8.92 16.46
N TRP A 124 -7.81 -9.05 17.47
CA TRP A 124 -8.36 -7.90 18.18
C TRP A 124 -7.29 -7.14 18.95
N VAL A 125 -6.36 -7.85 19.64
CA VAL A 125 -5.22 -7.23 20.31
C VAL A 125 -4.38 -6.43 19.31
N ALA A 126 -4.07 -7.00 18.15
CA ALA A 126 -3.34 -6.28 17.09
C ALA A 126 -4.09 -5.04 16.59
N VAL A 127 -5.41 -5.14 16.42
CA VAL A 127 -6.27 -4.00 16.02
C VAL A 127 -6.19 -2.89 17.06
N PHE A 128 -6.35 -3.20 18.35
CA PHE A 128 -6.26 -2.19 19.42
C PHE A 128 -4.88 -1.56 19.50
N MET A 129 -3.79 -2.35 19.44
CA MET A 129 -2.42 -1.82 19.43
C MET A 129 -2.19 -0.89 18.24
N GLY A 130 -2.63 -1.30 17.04
CA GLY A 130 -2.46 -0.50 15.84
C GLY A 130 -3.23 0.82 15.90
N PHE A 131 -4.50 0.81 16.32
CA PHE A 131 -5.27 2.04 16.49
C PHE A 131 -4.69 2.96 17.59
N THR A 132 -4.22 2.39 18.70
CA THR A 132 -3.50 3.18 19.74
C THR A 132 -2.27 3.84 19.15
N GLY A 133 -1.48 3.13 18.33
CA GLY A 133 -0.32 3.70 17.63
C GLY A 133 -0.70 4.89 16.74
N ILE A 134 -1.79 4.77 15.98
CA ILE A 134 -2.30 5.87 15.14
C ILE A 134 -2.75 7.07 15.99
N LEU A 135 -3.43 6.84 17.12
CA LEU A 135 -3.83 7.90 18.05
C LEU A 135 -2.62 8.62 18.65
N VAL A 136 -1.54 7.89 18.97
CA VAL A 136 -0.27 8.49 19.44
C VAL A 136 0.34 9.37 18.35
N MET A 137 0.39 8.93 17.10
CA MET A 137 0.84 9.78 15.98
C MET A 137 -0.01 11.04 15.84
N PHE A 138 -1.32 10.88 15.93
CA PHE A 138 -2.25 12.01 15.86
C PHE A 138 -2.01 13.03 16.99
N SER A 139 -1.76 12.57 18.22
CA SER A 139 -1.49 13.44 19.37
C SER A 139 -0.20 14.25 19.21
N GLY A 140 0.84 13.68 18.57
CA GLY A 140 2.08 14.40 18.25
C GLY A 140 1.84 15.60 17.34
N HIS A 141 1.06 15.41 16.29
CA HIS A 141 0.71 16.50 15.38
C HIS A 141 -0.20 17.57 16.01
N LEU A 142 -1.00 17.22 17.03
CA LEU A 142 -1.79 18.17 17.80
C LEU A 142 -0.93 19.00 18.76
N SER A 143 0.11 18.38 19.36
CA SER A 143 0.96 19.03 20.37
C SER A 143 1.95 20.01 19.76
N LEU A 144 2.39 19.84 18.52
CA LEU A 144 3.36 20.70 17.84
C LEU A 144 2.79 22.08 17.48
N THR A 145 1.49 22.28 17.59
CA THR A 145 0.84 23.57 17.44
C THR A 145 0.82 24.33 18.78
N GLN A 146 2.00 24.68 19.30
CA GLN A 146 2.14 25.48 20.54
C GLN A 146 1.56 26.92 20.47
N GLN A 147 0.84 27.27 19.42
CA GLN A 147 0.17 28.57 19.25
C GLN A 147 -1.35 28.48 19.21
N GLY A 148 -1.96 27.44 19.77
CA GLY A 148 -3.43 27.39 19.95
C GLY A 148 -4.27 27.31 18.67
N SER A 149 -3.66 27.21 17.51
CA SER A 149 -4.35 26.97 16.24
C SER A 149 -4.18 25.50 15.84
N PHE A 150 -5.29 24.76 15.82
CA PHE A 150 -5.36 23.46 15.17
C PHE A 150 -4.76 23.59 13.77
N SER A 151 -3.69 22.88 13.46
CA SER A 151 -3.25 22.73 12.08
C SER A 151 -4.29 21.86 11.36
N LEU A 152 -5.34 22.52 10.88
CA LEU A 152 -6.44 21.88 10.14
C LEU A 152 -5.87 21.04 8.98
N SER A 153 -4.74 21.47 8.43
CA SER A 153 -4.03 20.81 7.33
C SER A 153 -3.44 19.46 7.74
N ALA A 154 -2.71 19.37 8.87
CA ALA A 154 -2.12 18.10 9.30
C ALA A 154 -3.20 17.08 9.69
N SER A 155 -4.25 17.51 10.39
CA SER A 155 -5.39 16.66 10.72
C SER A 155 -6.12 16.15 9.48
N ALA A 156 -6.29 17.00 8.46
CA ALA A 156 -6.83 16.57 7.16
C ALA A 156 -5.93 15.52 6.48
N GLY A 157 -4.61 15.71 6.53
CA GLY A 157 -3.64 14.74 5.98
C GLY A 157 -3.75 13.37 6.63
N ILE A 158 -3.87 13.31 7.97
CA ILE A 158 -4.04 12.07 8.72
C ILE A 158 -5.37 11.38 8.36
N LEU A 159 -6.47 12.14 8.30
CA LEU A 159 -7.77 11.61 7.89
C LEU A 159 -7.72 11.03 6.47
N LEU A 160 -7.07 11.73 5.53
CA LEU A 160 -6.88 11.25 4.17
C LEU A 160 -6.05 9.96 4.15
N ALA A 161 -4.99 9.86 4.94
CA ALA A 161 -4.19 8.64 5.07
C ALA A 161 -5.00 7.47 5.65
N LEU A 162 -5.88 7.72 6.64
CA LEU A 162 -6.80 6.71 7.17
C LEU A 162 -7.84 6.26 6.14
N MET A 163 -8.40 7.20 5.36
CA MET A 163 -9.30 6.88 4.24
C MET A 163 -8.58 6.05 3.17
N ALA A 164 -7.31 6.37 2.88
CA ALA A 164 -6.48 5.57 1.99
C ALA A 164 -6.30 4.14 2.51
N ALA A 165 -5.99 3.98 3.81
CA ALA A 165 -5.85 2.67 4.45
C ALA A 165 -7.15 1.87 4.40
N PHE A 166 -8.31 2.49 4.62
CA PHE A 166 -9.61 1.85 4.52
C PHE A 166 -9.92 1.40 3.08
N CYS A 167 -9.72 2.26 2.08
CA CYS A 167 -9.90 1.90 0.67
C CYS A 167 -8.93 0.78 0.25
N THR A 168 -7.70 0.81 0.73
CA THR A 168 -6.71 -0.26 0.52
C THR A 168 -7.19 -1.57 1.13
N ALA A 169 -7.78 -1.55 2.34
CA ALA A 169 -8.37 -2.73 2.96
C ALA A 169 -9.53 -3.31 2.13
N CYS A 170 -10.41 -2.46 1.61
CA CYS A 170 -11.48 -2.88 0.68
C CYS A 170 -10.90 -3.57 -0.57
N ALA A 171 -9.84 -2.99 -1.15
CA ALA A 171 -9.16 -3.57 -2.30
C ALA A 171 -8.50 -4.92 -1.96
N LEU A 172 -7.89 -5.05 -0.78
CA LEU A 172 -7.29 -6.31 -0.30
C LEU A 172 -8.33 -7.40 -0.08
N VAL A 173 -9.48 -7.07 0.50
CA VAL A 173 -10.61 -8.01 0.63
C VAL A 173 -11.07 -8.46 -0.74
N GLN A 174 -11.20 -7.55 -1.71
CA GLN A 174 -11.61 -7.88 -3.06
C GLN A 174 -10.56 -8.75 -3.79
N ILE A 175 -9.27 -8.54 -3.55
CA ILE A 175 -8.21 -9.44 -4.07
C ILE A 175 -8.39 -10.86 -3.54
N ARG A 176 -8.79 -11.04 -2.27
CA ARG A 176 -9.06 -12.38 -1.73
C ARG A 176 -10.18 -13.10 -2.48
N PHE A 177 -11.23 -12.37 -2.92
CA PHE A 177 -12.30 -12.95 -3.74
C PHE A 177 -11.84 -13.31 -5.16
N LEU A 178 -10.86 -12.59 -5.71
CA LEU A 178 -10.30 -12.84 -7.03
C LEU A 178 -9.22 -13.92 -7.01
N ASN A 179 -8.50 -14.08 -5.89
CA ASN A 179 -7.45 -15.09 -5.76
C ASN A 179 -8.00 -16.52 -5.96
N GLY A 180 -7.25 -17.32 -6.71
CA GLY A 180 -7.65 -18.67 -7.08
C GLY A 180 -8.57 -18.77 -8.30
N LYS A 181 -9.14 -17.64 -8.77
CA LYS A 181 -10.00 -17.56 -9.97
C LYS A 181 -9.32 -16.82 -11.11
N GLU A 182 -8.44 -15.87 -10.79
CA GLU A 182 -7.79 -14.96 -11.73
C GLU A 182 -6.26 -15.03 -11.62
N LYS A 183 -5.58 -14.83 -12.75
CA LYS A 183 -4.11 -14.79 -12.78
C LYS A 183 -3.59 -13.49 -12.16
N PRO A 184 -2.46 -13.51 -11.40
CA PRO A 184 -1.89 -12.30 -10.82
C PRO A 184 -1.60 -11.18 -11.82
N GLY A 185 -1.18 -11.54 -13.05
CA GLY A 185 -0.98 -10.58 -14.13
C GLY A 185 -2.26 -9.86 -14.55
N ALA A 186 -3.38 -10.59 -14.62
CA ALA A 186 -4.69 -10.00 -14.92
C ALA A 186 -5.12 -9.03 -13.81
N ILE A 187 -4.92 -9.40 -12.53
CA ILE A 187 -5.25 -8.52 -11.39
C ILE A 187 -4.46 -7.21 -11.47
N ALA A 188 -3.16 -7.28 -11.77
CA ALA A 188 -2.32 -6.09 -11.92
C ALA A 188 -2.68 -5.25 -13.15
N PHE A 189 -2.91 -5.89 -14.29
CA PHE A 189 -3.27 -5.23 -15.54
C PHE A 189 -4.60 -4.49 -15.44
N TRP A 190 -5.66 -5.19 -15.02
CA TRP A 190 -6.98 -4.60 -14.88
C TRP A 190 -7.04 -3.52 -13.81
N PHE A 191 -6.22 -3.64 -12.77
CA PHE A 191 -6.06 -2.55 -11.80
C PHE A 191 -5.49 -1.29 -12.46
N ALA A 192 -4.40 -1.42 -13.22
CA ALA A 192 -3.77 -0.28 -13.88
C ALA A 192 -4.74 0.37 -14.88
N ILE A 193 -5.46 -0.43 -15.69
CA ILE A 193 -6.46 0.06 -16.64
C ILE A 193 -7.61 0.77 -15.91
N THR A 194 -8.22 0.12 -14.91
CA THR A 194 -9.34 0.72 -14.17
C THR A 194 -8.91 2.01 -13.48
N THR A 195 -7.72 2.04 -12.89
CA THR A 195 -7.20 3.24 -12.23
C THR A 195 -6.91 4.36 -13.22
N ALA A 196 -6.33 4.06 -14.39
CA ALA A 196 -6.12 5.04 -15.45
C ALA A 196 -7.44 5.62 -15.96
N LEU A 197 -8.42 4.77 -16.24
CA LEU A 197 -9.73 5.21 -16.74
C LEU A 197 -10.50 6.04 -15.70
N THR A 198 -10.49 5.63 -14.42
CA THR A 198 -11.19 6.37 -13.37
C THR A 198 -10.53 7.70 -13.05
N SER A 199 -9.21 7.80 -13.17
CA SER A 199 -8.52 9.08 -12.97
C SER A 199 -8.81 10.11 -14.06
N LEU A 200 -9.21 9.69 -15.28
CA LEU A 200 -9.68 10.61 -16.33
C LEU A 200 -10.92 11.43 -15.91
N VAL A 201 -11.72 10.96 -14.97
CA VAL A 201 -12.86 11.73 -14.43
C VAL A 201 -12.38 13.04 -13.79
N THR A 202 -11.12 13.14 -13.37
CA THR A 202 -10.55 14.35 -12.80
C THR A 202 -10.00 15.32 -13.86
N LEU A 203 -10.05 14.98 -15.16
CA LEU A 203 -9.55 15.81 -16.26
C LEU A 203 -10.20 17.21 -16.30
N PRO A 204 -11.52 17.36 -16.06
CA PRO A 204 -12.15 18.69 -16.03
C PRO A 204 -11.67 19.56 -14.84
N ALA A 205 -11.03 18.99 -13.83
CA ALA A 205 -10.47 19.73 -12.70
C ALA A 205 -9.18 20.49 -13.03
N GLY A 206 -8.80 20.56 -14.32
CA GLY A 206 -7.70 21.40 -14.79
C GLY A 206 -6.35 20.69 -14.74
N TRP A 207 -6.20 19.61 -15.51
CA TRP A 207 -4.89 18.98 -15.70
C TRP A 207 -3.89 19.95 -16.33
N LYS A 208 -2.64 19.81 -15.96
CA LYS A 208 -1.55 20.67 -16.41
C LYS A 208 -0.60 19.87 -17.29
N VAL A 209 -0.03 20.49 -18.32
CA VAL A 209 1.03 19.85 -19.11
C VAL A 209 2.30 19.74 -18.27
N PRO A 210 2.77 18.53 -17.90
CA PRO A 210 3.96 18.37 -17.09
C PRO A 210 5.20 18.88 -17.83
N GLN A 211 6.05 19.66 -17.16
CA GLN A 211 7.25 20.23 -17.77
C GLN A 211 8.51 19.76 -17.05
N GLY A 212 9.59 19.57 -17.82
CA GLY A 212 10.93 19.32 -17.30
C GLY A 212 10.97 18.23 -16.22
N ASN A 213 11.33 18.59 -15.00
CA ASN A 213 11.48 17.67 -13.88
C ASN A 213 10.18 16.98 -13.48
N GLN A 214 9.03 17.63 -13.65
CA GLN A 214 7.72 17.03 -13.33
C GLN A 214 7.44 15.80 -14.19
N LEU A 215 7.78 15.86 -15.48
CA LEU A 215 7.64 14.71 -16.39
C LEU A 215 8.55 13.55 -15.94
N ALA A 216 9.79 13.84 -15.58
CA ALA A 216 10.72 12.81 -15.07
C ALA A 216 10.19 12.14 -13.81
N LEU A 217 9.63 12.90 -12.86
CA LEU A 217 9.02 12.36 -11.64
C LEU A 217 7.79 11.52 -11.95
N LEU A 218 6.93 11.91 -12.89
CA LEU A 218 5.77 11.12 -13.31
C LEU A 218 6.18 9.82 -13.99
N VAL A 219 7.19 9.85 -14.85
CA VAL A 219 7.74 8.65 -15.50
C VAL A 219 8.35 7.72 -14.44
N GLY A 220 9.16 8.28 -13.55
CA GLY A 220 9.73 7.53 -12.42
C GLY A 220 8.65 6.88 -11.55
N CYS A 221 7.62 7.64 -11.19
CA CYS A 221 6.47 7.14 -10.41
C CYS A 221 5.78 5.97 -11.11
N GLY A 222 5.53 6.05 -12.41
CA GLY A 222 4.88 4.98 -13.17
C GLY A 222 5.73 3.73 -13.30
N LEU A 223 6.98 3.87 -13.68
CA LEU A 223 7.90 2.73 -13.83
C LEU A 223 8.14 2.03 -12.48
N LEU A 224 8.42 2.78 -11.43
CA LEU A 224 8.60 2.24 -10.07
C LEU A 224 7.32 1.54 -9.58
N GLY A 225 6.14 2.10 -9.88
CA GLY A 225 4.86 1.47 -9.56
C GLY A 225 4.68 0.11 -10.25
N GLY A 226 5.03 0.00 -11.52
CA GLY A 226 5.01 -1.26 -12.26
C GLY A 226 6.04 -2.27 -11.77
N ILE A 227 7.27 -1.83 -11.49
CA ILE A 227 8.33 -2.65 -10.90
C ILE A 227 7.90 -3.20 -9.53
N THR A 228 7.30 -2.36 -8.68
CA THR A 228 6.75 -2.77 -7.38
C THR A 228 5.76 -3.92 -7.54
N GLN A 229 4.81 -3.81 -8.48
CA GLN A 229 3.81 -4.85 -8.72
C GLN A 229 4.44 -6.18 -9.19
N ILE A 230 5.43 -6.11 -10.06
CA ILE A 230 6.16 -7.29 -10.54
C ILE A 230 6.92 -7.95 -9.39
N LEU A 231 7.73 -7.20 -8.65
CA LEU A 231 8.53 -7.69 -7.54
C LEU A 231 7.65 -8.30 -6.44
N MET A 232 6.51 -7.67 -6.12
CA MET A 232 5.55 -8.18 -5.16
C MET A 232 4.93 -9.50 -5.63
N THR A 233 4.56 -9.61 -6.90
CA THR A 233 4.03 -10.83 -7.48
C THR A 233 5.08 -11.95 -7.51
N LEU A 234 6.31 -11.63 -7.88
CA LEU A 234 7.42 -12.59 -7.90
C LEU A 234 7.78 -13.06 -6.51
N SER A 235 7.80 -12.19 -5.50
CA SER A 235 8.11 -12.57 -4.12
C SER A 235 7.20 -13.70 -3.63
N LEU A 236 5.90 -13.62 -3.95
CA LEU A 236 4.91 -14.64 -3.59
C LEU A 236 5.05 -15.96 -4.36
N ARG A 237 5.78 -15.98 -5.49
CA ARG A 237 6.11 -17.23 -6.20
C ARG A 237 7.27 -17.98 -5.55
N TYR A 238 8.19 -17.27 -4.89
CA TYR A 238 9.40 -17.85 -4.31
C TYR A 238 9.26 -18.16 -2.82
N ALA A 239 8.33 -17.50 -2.11
CA ALA A 239 8.13 -17.71 -0.70
C ALA A 239 6.64 -17.58 -0.31
N GLU A 240 6.25 -18.22 0.78
CA GLU A 240 4.90 -18.14 1.33
C GLU A 240 4.59 -16.73 1.85
N ALA A 241 3.36 -16.28 1.68
CA ALA A 241 2.91 -14.96 2.12
C ALA A 241 3.14 -14.74 3.64
N SER A 242 2.97 -15.80 4.45
CA SER A 242 3.23 -15.75 5.90
C SER A 242 4.69 -15.50 6.25
N LEU A 243 5.63 -15.97 5.41
CA LEU A 243 7.06 -15.69 5.58
C LEU A 243 7.40 -14.26 5.17
N LEU A 244 6.73 -13.74 4.15
CA LEU A 244 6.98 -12.42 3.57
C LEU A 244 6.36 -11.28 4.37
N ALA A 245 5.27 -11.53 5.11
CA ALA A 245 4.51 -10.50 5.81
C ALA A 245 5.34 -9.61 6.76
N PRO A 246 6.31 -10.11 7.55
CA PRO A 246 7.16 -9.24 8.38
C PRO A 246 8.00 -8.25 7.56
N PHE A 247 8.33 -8.60 6.31
CA PHE A 247 9.15 -7.74 5.43
C PHE A 247 8.35 -6.59 4.80
N ASP A 248 7.03 -6.58 4.92
CA ASP A 248 6.23 -5.41 4.56
C ASP A 248 6.63 -4.19 5.39
N TYR A 249 6.98 -4.38 6.65
CA TYR A 249 7.42 -3.30 7.55
C TYR A 249 8.76 -2.66 7.17
N THR A 250 9.53 -3.27 6.26
CA THR A 250 10.74 -2.62 5.71
C THR A 250 10.41 -1.35 4.93
N THR A 251 9.18 -1.20 4.44
CA THR A 251 8.71 0.04 3.80
C THR A 251 8.82 1.23 4.74
N LEU A 252 8.60 1.04 6.06
CA LEU A 252 8.76 2.11 7.04
C LEU A 252 10.24 2.52 7.18
N ILE A 253 11.15 1.55 7.19
CA ILE A 253 12.59 1.81 7.23
C ILE A 253 12.99 2.62 5.99
N TRP A 254 12.53 2.20 4.81
CA TRP A 254 12.79 2.91 3.57
C TRP A 254 12.14 4.30 3.54
N SER A 255 10.95 4.48 4.13
CA SER A 255 10.29 5.79 4.16
C SER A 255 11.03 6.78 5.04
N VAL A 256 11.62 6.35 6.15
CA VAL A 256 12.51 7.19 6.98
C VAL A 256 13.78 7.53 6.21
N ALA A 257 14.45 6.54 5.62
CA ALA A 257 15.70 6.75 4.89
C ALA A 257 15.50 7.68 3.67
N VAL A 258 14.50 7.40 2.84
CA VAL A 258 14.18 8.20 1.64
C VAL A 258 13.63 9.57 2.04
N GLY A 259 12.79 9.65 3.09
CA GLY A 259 12.28 10.89 3.65
C GLY A 259 13.41 11.81 4.09
N TYR A 260 14.41 11.28 4.78
CA TYR A 260 15.59 12.04 5.19
C TYR A 260 16.49 12.43 3.99
N LEU A 261 16.87 11.46 3.17
CA LEU A 261 17.86 11.67 2.12
C LEU A 261 17.34 12.53 0.95
N LEU A 262 16.09 12.37 0.54
CA LEU A 262 15.52 13.05 -0.64
C LEU A 262 14.62 14.23 -0.27
N LEU A 263 14.01 14.23 0.90
CA LEU A 263 13.01 15.22 1.28
C LEU A 263 13.45 16.06 2.50
N GLY A 264 14.59 15.73 3.13
CA GLY A 264 15.11 16.43 4.31
C GLY A 264 14.19 16.33 5.55
N SER A 265 13.22 15.40 5.56
CA SER A 265 12.25 15.25 6.64
C SER A 265 12.57 14.06 7.54
N LEU A 266 12.58 14.32 8.86
CA LEU A 266 12.66 13.26 9.87
C LEU A 266 11.30 13.11 10.56
N PRO A 267 10.93 11.87 10.97
CA PRO A 267 9.74 11.66 11.75
C PRO A 267 9.89 12.29 13.14
N ASP A 268 8.80 12.82 13.67
CA ASP A 268 8.75 13.27 15.06
C ASP A 268 8.72 12.08 16.03
N SER A 269 8.93 12.35 17.33
CA SER A 269 8.96 11.32 18.36
C SER A 269 7.63 10.57 18.49
N ALA A 270 6.50 11.25 18.34
CA ALA A 270 5.17 10.64 18.39
C ALA A 270 4.95 9.69 17.20
N THR A 271 5.38 10.08 15.98
CA THR A 271 5.36 9.20 14.82
C THR A 271 6.22 7.95 15.04
N VAL A 272 7.40 8.07 15.61
CA VAL A 272 8.26 6.92 15.91
C VAL A 272 7.60 5.97 16.91
N VAL A 273 7.08 6.50 18.04
CA VAL A 273 6.40 5.68 19.05
C VAL A 273 5.15 5.01 18.48
N GLY A 274 4.32 5.77 17.77
CA GLY A 274 3.11 5.25 17.15
C GLY A 274 3.42 4.19 16.08
N ALA A 275 4.45 4.39 15.26
CA ALA A 275 4.91 3.41 14.27
C ALA A 275 5.38 2.10 14.93
N ILE A 276 6.12 2.17 16.04
CA ILE A 276 6.53 1.00 16.81
C ILE A 276 5.31 0.23 17.31
N LEU A 277 4.28 0.91 17.82
CA LEU A 277 3.04 0.26 18.28
C LEU A 277 2.30 -0.44 17.14
N VAL A 278 2.16 0.21 15.98
CA VAL A 278 1.51 -0.36 14.80
C VAL A 278 2.27 -1.59 14.30
N VAL A 279 3.60 -1.48 14.17
CA VAL A 279 4.46 -2.58 13.70
C VAL A 279 4.44 -3.75 14.67
N THR A 280 4.56 -3.50 15.98
CA THR A 280 4.53 -4.57 16.99
C THR A 280 3.19 -5.27 17.05
N GLY A 281 2.08 -4.54 16.95
CA GLY A 281 0.73 -5.12 16.86
C GLY A 281 0.57 -6.02 15.63
N GLY A 282 1.00 -5.55 14.47
CA GLY A 282 0.93 -6.33 13.24
C GLY A 282 1.84 -7.57 13.23
N LEU A 283 3.08 -7.43 13.72
CA LEU A 283 4.01 -8.55 13.88
C LEU A 283 3.48 -9.59 14.87
N TYR A 284 2.92 -9.15 15.99
CA TYR A 284 2.29 -10.04 16.97
C TYR A 284 1.21 -10.92 16.32
N ALA A 285 0.31 -10.32 15.54
CA ALA A 285 -0.74 -11.07 14.84
C ALA A 285 -0.17 -12.13 13.90
N VAL A 286 0.81 -11.75 13.07
CA VAL A 286 1.46 -12.63 12.08
C VAL A 286 2.22 -13.77 12.76
N LEU A 287 3.02 -13.47 13.78
CA LEU A 287 3.82 -14.47 14.50
C LEU A 287 2.95 -15.46 15.27
N TYR A 288 1.88 -14.97 15.89
CA TYR A 288 0.93 -15.83 16.63
C TYR A 288 0.18 -16.77 15.68
N GLU A 289 -0.29 -16.31 14.52
CA GLU A 289 -0.92 -17.16 13.51
C GLU A 289 0.04 -18.24 13.01
N ARG A 290 1.29 -17.86 12.75
CA ARG A 290 2.33 -18.78 12.32
C ARG A 290 2.66 -19.85 13.36
N TYR A 291 2.76 -19.48 14.63
CA TYR A 291 2.96 -20.40 15.75
C TYR A 291 1.81 -21.42 15.83
N ARG A 292 0.57 -20.96 15.77
CA ARG A 292 -0.60 -21.87 15.82
C ARG A 292 -0.68 -22.80 14.64
N PHE A 293 -0.43 -22.32 13.43
CA PHE A 293 -0.44 -23.15 12.22
C PHE A 293 0.56 -24.31 12.34
N ARG A 294 1.77 -24.04 12.80
CA ARG A 294 2.77 -25.07 13.07
C ARG A 294 2.31 -26.08 14.12
N LYS A 295 1.71 -25.61 15.22
CA LYS A 295 1.21 -26.49 16.30
C LYS A 295 0.11 -27.41 15.79
N THR A 296 -0.79 -26.92 14.94
CA THR A 296 -1.87 -27.75 14.36
C THR A 296 -1.31 -28.79 13.38
N GLN A 297 -0.30 -28.43 12.58
CA GLN A 297 0.35 -29.40 11.69
C GLN A 297 1.07 -30.51 12.46
N MET A 298 1.77 -30.17 13.53
CA MET A 298 2.46 -31.19 14.37
C MET A 298 1.45 -32.13 15.05
N ALA A 299 0.30 -31.62 15.50
CA ALA A 299 -0.75 -32.44 16.11
C ALA A 299 -1.38 -33.40 15.10
N ASN A 300 -1.54 -33.00 13.84
CA ASN A 300 -2.10 -33.90 12.80
C ASN A 300 -1.09 -34.93 12.25
N VAL A 301 0.21 -34.77 12.51
CA VAL A 301 1.25 -35.76 12.12
C VAL A 301 1.43 -36.80 13.25
N SER A 302 1.05 -36.47 14.47
CA SER A 302 1.14 -37.36 15.66
C SER A 302 -0.13 -38.16 15.95
N SER A 303 -1.20 -37.92 15.20
CA SER A 303 -2.46 -38.71 15.18
C SER A 303 -2.49 -39.65 13.97
#